data_e2ed393f53efc93f638461ad765b36dd
#
_entry.id   e2ed393f53efc93f638461ad765b36dd
#
_cell.length_a   1.000
_cell.length_b   1.000
_cell.length_c   1.000
_cell.angle_alpha   90.00
_cell.angle_beta   90.00
_cell.angle_gamma   90.00
#
_symmetry.space_group_name_H-M   'P 1'
#
loop_
_entity.id
_entity.type
_entity.pdbx_description
1 polymer ?
#
loop_
_entity_poly.entity_id
_entity_poly.type
_entity_poly.pdbx_seq_one_letter_code
_entity_poly.pdbx_strand_id
1 'polypeptide(L)'
;MSTPLTARSAVELRRMIGAREISPVELLDACVERIEALNPAVNAMAAKAYGRARLEAKAAETAVLRGEVLGRLHGLPIGIKDLQDTEGILTTFGSPLYSNNVPTRDSAQVALVRAAGAIVVAKTNVPEFGAGANSRNPVWGATGNPFNPALNAGGSSGGSAVALALDMLPLCTGSDTGGSLRIPAAICGVVGFRPSPGLVPMEGRQLGWTPISVLGPMGRNVADTRMLFAAQLGVDSRDPLSRRLDPEAAARSSLVDLSRLRVAWTTDFGQCPVSSEIRGVMRSRMQAMRHLFATVDEFSFDLGQADRCFDVVRAQNFVAKYQDSYERDCSQLGPNIRANYEIGRAMSLADTAWAHAEQTVVFRRFQQIFLDYDIVMAPTTPVTPFPWSQLYLAELEGQALNNYYHWLALTYVITLVTNPSIALPCGVDDHAMPFGLQVVGRFGGDVELLNISEALEQAFSGINGLGRPLPDMAALTTARPELREIVTDEPAQKWREGR
;
A
#
# COMPACT_ATOMS: atom_id res chain seq x y z
N MET A 1 -21.93 2.12 24.44
CA MET A 1 -21.71 0.81 23.79
C MET A 1 -20.21 0.56 23.76
N SER A 2 -19.72 -0.65 24.02
CA SER A 2 -18.30 -0.98 23.92
C SER A 2 -17.84 -0.95 22.47
N THR A 3 -16.62 -0.45 22.19
CA THR A 3 -16.04 -0.47 20.86
C THR A 3 -15.95 -1.91 20.34
N PRO A 4 -16.45 -2.22 19.12
CA PRO A 4 -16.34 -3.55 18.53
C PRO A 4 -14.88 -4.02 18.44
N LEU A 5 -14.61 -5.33 18.55
CA LEU A 5 -13.25 -5.88 18.47
C LEU A 5 -12.55 -5.47 17.17
N THR A 6 -13.25 -5.56 16.04
CA THR A 6 -12.68 -5.24 14.73
C THR A 6 -12.28 -3.76 14.54
N ALA A 7 -12.88 -2.84 15.33
CA ALA A 7 -12.55 -1.41 15.29
C ALA A 7 -11.36 -1.02 16.19
N ARG A 8 -10.85 -1.93 17.04
CA ARG A 8 -9.68 -1.68 17.89
C ARG A 8 -8.39 -1.74 17.06
N SER A 9 -7.36 -1.01 17.52
CA SER A 9 -6.05 -1.04 16.88
C SER A 9 -5.40 -2.44 16.98
N ALA A 10 -4.55 -2.78 16.02
CA ALA A 10 -3.81 -4.04 16.07
C ALA A 10 -2.89 -4.13 17.29
N VAL A 11 -2.30 -3.00 17.70
CA VAL A 11 -1.49 -2.91 18.92
C VAL A 11 -2.33 -3.26 20.16
N GLU A 12 -3.54 -2.67 20.26
CA GLU A 12 -4.46 -2.98 21.38
C GLU A 12 -4.90 -4.44 21.37
N LEU A 13 -5.32 -4.95 20.20
CA LEU A 13 -5.74 -6.35 20.04
C LEU A 13 -4.64 -7.32 20.44
N ARG A 14 -3.39 -7.05 20.02
CA ARG A 14 -2.24 -7.89 20.38
C ARG A 14 -1.99 -7.90 21.89
N ARG A 15 -2.12 -6.75 22.55
CA ARG A 15 -2.04 -6.64 24.02
C ARG A 15 -3.15 -7.44 24.68
N MET A 16 -4.41 -7.30 24.24
CA MET A 16 -5.56 -7.99 24.78
C MET A 16 -5.44 -9.52 24.65
N ILE A 17 -4.93 -10.02 23.52
CA ILE A 17 -4.63 -11.45 23.33
C ILE A 17 -3.58 -11.91 24.36
N GLY A 18 -2.49 -11.17 24.52
CA GLY A 18 -1.43 -11.51 25.48
C GLY A 18 -1.90 -11.46 26.94
N ALA A 19 -2.84 -10.57 27.25
CA ALA A 19 -3.47 -10.46 28.57
C ALA A 19 -4.63 -11.46 28.80
N ARG A 20 -4.96 -12.29 27.79
CA ARG A 20 -6.11 -13.22 27.82
C ARG A 20 -7.48 -12.53 27.98
N GLU A 21 -7.57 -11.26 27.56
CA GLU A 21 -8.83 -10.50 27.56
C GLU A 21 -9.74 -10.90 26.39
N ILE A 22 -9.12 -11.34 25.28
CA ILE A 22 -9.78 -11.92 24.10
C ILE A 22 -9.00 -13.12 23.59
N SER A 23 -9.66 -14.06 22.90
CA SER A 23 -8.96 -15.13 22.21
C SER A 23 -8.68 -14.78 20.75
N PRO A 24 -7.62 -15.38 20.13
CA PRO A 24 -7.41 -15.33 18.70
C PRO A 24 -8.59 -15.85 17.88
N VAL A 25 -9.34 -16.81 18.41
CA VAL A 25 -10.51 -17.39 17.75
C VAL A 25 -11.66 -16.39 17.72
N GLU A 26 -11.98 -15.74 18.87
CA GLU A 26 -13.02 -14.70 18.93
C GLU A 26 -12.72 -13.53 17.99
N LEU A 27 -11.45 -13.09 17.94
CA LEU A 27 -11.05 -12.02 17.04
C LEU A 27 -11.17 -12.43 15.57
N LEU A 28 -10.73 -13.64 15.20
CA LEU A 28 -10.86 -14.17 13.85
C LEU A 28 -12.31 -14.25 13.42
N ASP A 29 -13.19 -14.79 14.26
CA ASP A 29 -14.62 -14.96 13.94
C ASP A 29 -15.29 -13.58 13.76
N ALA A 30 -14.96 -12.58 14.59
CA ALA A 30 -15.43 -11.21 14.42
C ALA A 30 -14.96 -10.59 13.09
N CYS A 31 -13.69 -10.83 12.68
CA CYS A 31 -13.18 -10.38 11.39
C CYS A 31 -13.88 -11.08 10.22
N VAL A 32 -14.11 -12.41 10.31
CA VAL A 32 -14.81 -13.18 9.26
C VAL A 32 -16.25 -12.67 9.11
N GLU A 33 -16.97 -12.47 10.20
CA GLU A 33 -18.33 -11.91 10.20
C GLU A 33 -18.34 -10.53 9.51
N ARG A 34 -17.38 -9.67 9.84
CA ARG A 34 -17.23 -8.34 9.24
C ARG A 34 -16.94 -8.40 7.74
N ILE A 35 -16.06 -9.31 7.32
CA ILE A 35 -15.76 -9.53 5.90
C ILE A 35 -17.02 -9.99 5.15
N GLU A 36 -17.73 -10.99 5.66
CA GLU A 36 -18.93 -11.52 4.98
C GLU A 36 -20.05 -10.49 4.91
N ALA A 37 -20.16 -9.59 5.89
CA ALA A 37 -21.15 -8.53 5.90
C ALA A 37 -20.87 -7.42 4.87
N LEU A 38 -19.60 -6.97 4.72
CA LEU A 38 -19.28 -5.77 3.95
C LEU A 38 -18.60 -6.04 2.60
N ASN A 39 -17.89 -7.18 2.46
CA ASN A 39 -17.18 -7.48 1.21
C ASN A 39 -18.08 -7.57 -0.03
N PRO A 40 -19.35 -8.01 0.05
CA PRO A 40 -20.25 -7.97 -1.11
C PRO A 40 -20.49 -6.59 -1.70
N ALA A 41 -20.35 -5.52 -0.90
CA ALA A 41 -20.53 -4.14 -1.34
C ALA A 41 -19.27 -3.53 -1.98
N VAL A 42 -18.07 -4.08 -1.70
CA VAL A 42 -16.80 -3.46 -2.09
C VAL A 42 -15.81 -4.38 -2.80
N ASN A 43 -16.00 -5.70 -2.72
CA ASN A 43 -15.15 -6.73 -3.36
C ASN A 43 -13.64 -6.54 -3.07
N ALA A 44 -13.30 -6.38 -1.79
CA ALA A 44 -11.91 -6.16 -1.36
C ALA A 44 -11.10 -7.47 -1.22
N MET A 45 -11.78 -8.59 -0.91
CA MET A 45 -11.15 -9.88 -0.72
C MET A 45 -11.12 -10.67 -2.02
N ALA A 46 -9.95 -11.22 -2.33
CA ALA A 46 -9.74 -12.23 -3.37
C ALA A 46 -9.97 -13.63 -2.77
N ALA A 47 -8.95 -14.49 -2.70
CA ALA A 47 -9.08 -15.81 -2.11
C ALA A 47 -9.23 -15.75 -0.59
N LYS A 48 -10.22 -16.46 -0.03
CA LYS A 48 -10.48 -16.58 1.41
C LYS A 48 -9.91 -17.91 1.94
N ALA A 49 -9.26 -17.89 3.11
CA ALA A 49 -8.59 -19.04 3.72
C ALA A 49 -9.14 -19.36 5.13
N TYR A 50 -10.45 -19.20 5.36
CA TYR A 50 -11.08 -19.27 6.68
C TYR A 50 -10.87 -20.60 7.40
N GLY A 51 -10.91 -21.74 6.67
CA GLY A 51 -10.67 -23.05 7.28
C GLY A 51 -9.30 -23.14 7.92
N ARG A 52 -8.24 -22.78 7.15
CA ARG A 52 -6.86 -22.73 7.66
C ARG A 52 -6.70 -21.70 8.78
N ALA A 53 -7.25 -20.51 8.61
CA ALA A 53 -7.17 -19.44 9.60
C ALA A 53 -7.74 -19.86 10.97
N ARG A 54 -8.85 -20.62 10.99
CA ARG A 54 -9.42 -21.15 12.24
C ARG A 54 -8.51 -22.17 12.92
N LEU A 55 -7.81 -23.02 12.16
CA LEU A 55 -6.83 -23.95 12.74
C LEU A 55 -5.64 -23.18 13.34
N GLU A 56 -5.12 -22.18 12.62
CA GLU A 56 -4.04 -21.31 13.10
C GLU A 56 -4.47 -20.50 14.35
N ALA A 57 -5.70 -19.99 14.39
CA ALA A 57 -6.25 -19.27 15.55
C ALA A 57 -6.35 -20.15 16.81
N LYS A 58 -6.82 -21.41 16.68
CA LYS A 58 -6.87 -22.38 17.79
C LYS A 58 -5.46 -22.72 18.29
N ALA A 59 -4.49 -22.86 17.39
CA ALA A 59 -3.11 -23.09 17.78
C ALA A 59 -2.52 -21.87 18.53
N ALA A 60 -2.81 -20.66 18.03
CA ALA A 60 -2.40 -19.42 18.69
C ALA A 60 -3.04 -19.25 20.08
N GLU A 61 -4.32 -19.55 20.24
CA GLU A 61 -5.01 -19.57 21.54
C GLU A 61 -4.35 -20.56 22.52
N THR A 62 -4.04 -21.77 22.04
CA THR A 62 -3.37 -22.79 22.84
C THR A 62 -2.00 -22.32 23.34
N ALA A 63 -1.22 -21.64 22.50
CA ALA A 63 0.08 -21.08 22.89
C ALA A 63 -0.06 -19.99 23.97
N VAL A 64 -1.07 -19.12 23.87
CA VAL A 64 -1.39 -18.13 24.91
C VAL A 64 -1.74 -18.79 26.25
N LEU A 65 -2.59 -19.83 26.21
CA LEU A 65 -3.01 -20.54 27.42
C LEU A 65 -1.85 -21.27 28.11
N ARG A 66 -0.88 -21.79 27.32
CA ARG A 66 0.34 -22.42 27.82
C ARG A 66 1.40 -21.45 28.34
N GLY A 67 1.21 -20.14 28.14
CA GLY A 67 2.19 -19.12 28.53
C GLY A 67 3.45 -19.14 27.67
N GLU A 68 3.36 -19.56 26.43
CA GLU A 68 4.50 -19.56 25.49
C GLU A 68 4.92 -18.11 25.13
N VAL A 69 6.15 -17.95 24.66
CA VAL A 69 6.65 -16.66 24.19
C VAL A 69 5.90 -16.30 22.89
N LEU A 70 5.18 -15.18 22.93
CA LEU A 70 4.31 -14.78 21.83
C LEU A 70 5.00 -13.82 20.88
N GLY A 71 4.93 -14.12 19.57
CA GLY A 71 5.43 -13.23 18.50
C GLY A 71 4.73 -11.87 18.47
N ARG A 72 5.32 -10.93 17.74
CA ARG A 72 4.84 -9.53 17.63
C ARG A 72 3.42 -9.44 17.09
N LEU A 73 3.05 -10.29 16.14
CA LEU A 73 1.72 -10.35 15.50
C LEU A 73 0.88 -11.53 16.00
N HIS A 74 1.26 -12.17 17.10
CA HIS A 74 0.63 -13.41 17.56
C HIS A 74 -0.88 -13.30 17.68
N GLY A 75 -1.59 -14.16 16.95
CA GLY A 75 -3.05 -14.25 16.98
C GLY A 75 -3.79 -13.16 16.20
N LEU A 76 -3.08 -12.23 15.54
CA LEU A 76 -3.72 -11.18 14.76
C LEU A 76 -4.08 -11.66 13.36
N PRO A 77 -5.35 -11.52 12.92
CA PRO A 77 -5.76 -11.73 11.53
C PRO A 77 -5.10 -10.73 10.59
N ILE A 78 -4.59 -11.22 9.43
CA ILE A 78 -3.93 -10.37 8.41
C ILE A 78 -4.42 -10.69 7.01
N GLY A 79 -4.53 -9.64 6.16
CA GLY A 79 -4.73 -9.75 4.73
C GLY A 79 -3.40 -9.71 3.97
N ILE A 80 -3.19 -10.66 3.09
CA ILE A 80 -1.99 -10.69 2.23
C ILE A 80 -2.36 -10.22 0.83
N LYS A 81 -1.69 -9.20 0.33
CA LYS A 81 -1.88 -8.72 -1.04
C LYS A 81 -1.72 -9.87 -2.05
N ASP A 82 -2.61 -9.98 -3.03
CA ASP A 82 -2.60 -11.08 -4.01
C ASP A 82 -1.47 -10.99 -5.06
N LEU A 83 -0.33 -10.45 -4.64
CA LEU A 83 0.95 -10.44 -5.37
C LEU A 83 2.08 -11.15 -4.61
N GLN A 84 1.83 -11.70 -3.43
CA GLN A 84 2.80 -12.44 -2.63
C GLN A 84 2.38 -13.91 -2.53
N ASP A 85 3.26 -14.80 -2.93
CA ASP A 85 3.05 -16.23 -2.76
C ASP A 85 2.78 -16.54 -1.31
N THR A 86 1.69 -17.30 -1.09
CA THR A 86 1.24 -17.71 0.23
C THR A 86 0.97 -19.20 0.20
N GLU A 87 1.76 -19.96 0.91
CA GLU A 87 1.69 -21.43 0.93
C GLU A 87 0.28 -21.93 1.21
N GLY A 88 -0.22 -22.81 0.33
CA GLY A 88 -1.52 -23.45 0.45
C GLY A 88 -2.73 -22.54 0.26
N ILE A 89 -2.53 -21.27 -0.14
CA ILE A 89 -3.61 -20.32 -0.41
C ILE A 89 -3.55 -19.88 -1.86
N LEU A 90 -4.68 -19.96 -2.57
CA LEU A 90 -4.79 -19.51 -3.95
C LEU A 90 -4.25 -18.09 -4.11
N THR A 91 -3.26 -17.92 -4.99
CA THR A 91 -2.56 -16.65 -5.26
C THR A 91 -2.55 -16.42 -6.76
N THR A 92 -3.40 -15.52 -7.22
CA THR A 92 -3.70 -15.38 -8.66
C THR A 92 -2.95 -14.26 -9.35
N PHE A 93 -2.31 -13.37 -8.60
CA PHE A 93 -1.73 -12.11 -9.13
C PHE A 93 -2.75 -11.26 -9.92
N GLY A 94 -4.06 -11.53 -9.75
CA GLY A 94 -5.12 -10.92 -10.53
C GLY A 94 -5.14 -11.30 -12.01
N SER A 95 -4.42 -12.37 -12.41
CA SER A 95 -4.26 -12.81 -13.79
C SER A 95 -4.90 -14.18 -14.05
N PRO A 96 -5.64 -14.37 -15.15
CA PRO A 96 -6.16 -15.68 -15.56
C PRO A 96 -5.09 -16.75 -15.70
N LEU A 97 -3.84 -16.37 -16.04
CA LEU A 97 -2.70 -17.28 -16.13
C LEU A 97 -2.42 -18.02 -14.80
N TYR A 98 -2.85 -17.45 -13.67
CA TYR A 98 -2.62 -17.97 -12.33
C TYR A 98 -3.92 -18.29 -11.57
N SER A 99 -5.05 -18.40 -12.28
CA SER A 99 -6.36 -18.63 -11.65
C SER A 99 -6.45 -19.88 -10.77
N ASN A 100 -5.55 -20.84 -10.96
CA ASN A 100 -5.46 -22.08 -10.17
C ASN A 100 -4.13 -22.23 -9.41
N ASN A 101 -3.33 -21.15 -9.31
CA ASN A 101 -2.00 -21.22 -8.71
C ASN A 101 -2.10 -21.25 -7.17
N VAL A 102 -1.73 -22.36 -6.57
CA VAL A 102 -1.59 -22.53 -5.12
C VAL A 102 -0.11 -22.72 -4.80
N PRO A 103 0.57 -21.70 -4.28
CA PRO A 103 2.00 -21.77 -3.95
C PRO A 103 2.30 -22.87 -2.94
N THR A 104 3.46 -23.51 -3.10
CA THR A 104 3.97 -24.56 -2.19
C THR A 104 4.90 -24.02 -1.11
N ARG A 105 5.15 -22.71 -1.11
CA ARG A 105 5.95 -21.99 -0.11
C ARG A 105 5.50 -20.54 0.01
N ASP A 106 5.72 -19.97 1.16
CA ASP A 106 5.53 -18.52 1.39
C ASP A 106 6.65 -17.71 0.70
N SER A 107 6.30 -16.52 0.21
CA SER A 107 7.30 -15.48 -0.08
C SER A 107 7.96 -15.02 1.22
N ALA A 108 9.15 -14.41 1.12
CA ALA A 108 9.92 -13.96 2.29
C ALA A 108 9.09 -13.07 3.23
N GLN A 109 8.34 -12.11 2.68
CA GLN A 109 7.46 -11.24 3.48
C GLN A 109 6.38 -12.05 4.23
N VAL A 110 5.74 -13.00 3.56
CA VAL A 110 4.68 -13.82 4.17
C VAL A 110 5.25 -14.74 5.25
N ALA A 111 6.42 -15.34 4.99
CA ALA A 111 7.12 -16.16 5.98
C ALA A 111 7.45 -15.37 7.26
N LEU A 112 7.92 -14.11 7.11
CA LEU A 112 8.24 -13.24 8.25
C LEU A 112 6.98 -12.90 9.08
N VAL A 113 5.87 -12.54 8.44
CA VAL A 113 4.64 -12.21 9.20
C VAL A 113 4.02 -13.42 9.87
N ARG A 114 4.09 -14.61 9.24
CA ARG A 114 3.68 -15.89 9.87
C ARG A 114 4.59 -16.25 11.05
N ALA A 115 5.91 -16.11 10.89
CA ALA A 115 6.87 -16.34 11.98
C ALA A 115 6.65 -15.38 13.16
N ALA A 116 6.14 -14.16 12.91
CA ALA A 116 5.71 -13.22 13.94
C ALA A 116 4.37 -13.60 14.59
N GLY A 117 3.70 -14.67 14.13
CA GLY A 117 2.46 -15.23 14.69
C GLY A 117 1.15 -14.69 14.08
N ALA A 118 1.21 -14.00 12.94
CA ALA A 118 0.01 -13.56 12.24
C ALA A 118 -0.78 -14.72 11.63
N ILE A 119 -2.11 -14.59 11.58
CA ILE A 119 -3.05 -15.54 11.00
C ILE A 119 -3.52 -15.02 9.64
N VAL A 120 -3.15 -15.72 8.56
CA VAL A 120 -3.54 -15.30 7.20
C VAL A 120 -5.01 -15.67 6.93
N VAL A 121 -5.86 -14.64 6.76
CA VAL A 121 -7.32 -14.81 6.60
C VAL A 121 -7.73 -14.85 5.14
N ALA A 122 -7.14 -13.99 4.31
CA ALA A 122 -7.48 -13.87 2.90
C ALA A 122 -6.36 -13.21 2.09
N LYS A 123 -6.45 -13.37 0.78
CA LYS A 123 -5.74 -12.52 -0.19
C LYS A 123 -6.58 -11.28 -0.44
N THR A 124 -5.93 -10.12 -0.63
CA THR A 124 -6.61 -8.85 -0.93
C THR A 124 -6.46 -8.48 -2.40
N ASN A 125 -7.53 -7.93 -2.98
CA ASN A 125 -7.64 -7.69 -4.42
C ASN A 125 -6.65 -6.63 -4.95
N VAL A 126 -6.25 -6.79 -6.21
CA VAL A 126 -5.20 -6.05 -6.90
C VAL A 126 -5.56 -5.83 -8.38
N PRO A 127 -4.96 -4.92 -9.14
CA PRO A 127 -4.92 -5.01 -10.59
C PRO A 127 -3.98 -6.15 -11.02
N GLU A 128 -4.17 -6.67 -12.21
CA GLU A 128 -3.35 -7.76 -12.76
C GLU A 128 -1.85 -7.45 -12.61
N PHE A 129 -1.11 -8.36 -11.97
CA PHE A 129 0.32 -8.22 -11.63
C PHE A 129 0.72 -6.91 -10.94
N GLY A 130 -0.25 -6.20 -10.37
CA GLY A 130 -0.01 -4.90 -9.76
C GLY A 130 0.19 -3.74 -10.75
N ALA A 131 -0.10 -3.95 -12.03
CA ALA A 131 0.09 -2.96 -13.08
C ALA A 131 -1.10 -2.01 -13.21
N GLY A 132 -1.10 -0.96 -12.38
CA GLY A 132 -2.14 0.07 -12.35
C GLY A 132 -2.44 0.54 -10.93
N ALA A 133 -3.13 1.67 -10.83
CA ALA A 133 -3.60 2.22 -9.56
C ALA A 133 -5.13 2.21 -9.45
N ASN A 134 -5.77 1.28 -10.14
CA ASN A 134 -7.16 0.91 -9.99
C ASN A 134 -7.22 -0.61 -9.79
N SER A 135 -7.64 -1.05 -8.60
CA SER A 135 -7.66 -2.47 -8.23
C SER A 135 -8.82 -3.20 -8.90
N ARG A 136 -8.62 -3.55 -10.17
CA ARG A 136 -9.54 -4.35 -10.98
C ARG A 136 -8.78 -5.34 -11.85
N ASN A 137 -9.32 -6.53 -11.99
CA ASN A 137 -8.71 -7.61 -12.79
C ASN A 137 -9.77 -8.60 -13.28
N PRO A 138 -9.48 -9.41 -14.32
CA PRO A 138 -10.44 -10.36 -14.90
C PRO A 138 -10.71 -11.60 -14.02
N VAL A 139 -10.00 -11.81 -12.93
CA VAL A 139 -10.17 -12.98 -12.03
C VAL A 139 -11.16 -12.70 -10.91
N TRP A 140 -11.04 -11.54 -10.27
CA TRP A 140 -11.81 -11.17 -9.08
C TRP A 140 -12.77 -9.99 -9.29
N GLY A 141 -12.62 -9.24 -10.39
CA GLY A 141 -13.35 -8.01 -10.64
C GLY A 141 -12.68 -6.78 -10.03
N ALA A 142 -13.44 -5.72 -9.86
CA ALA A 142 -13.00 -4.44 -9.30
C ALA A 142 -13.25 -4.35 -7.80
N THR A 143 -12.43 -3.56 -7.10
CA THR A 143 -12.66 -3.16 -5.71
C THR A 143 -13.23 -1.75 -5.67
N GLY A 144 -14.42 -1.59 -5.10
CA GLY A 144 -15.07 -0.31 -4.86
C GLY A 144 -14.49 0.42 -3.67
N ASN A 145 -14.50 1.75 -3.71
CA ASN A 145 -14.02 2.59 -2.63
C ASN A 145 -14.92 2.48 -1.38
N PRO A 146 -14.39 2.44 -0.15
CA PRO A 146 -15.19 2.28 1.06
C PRO A 146 -16.10 3.48 1.39
N PHE A 147 -15.81 4.67 0.84
CA PHE A 147 -16.66 5.87 0.98
C PHE A 147 -17.70 5.99 -0.11
N ASN A 148 -17.43 5.48 -1.30
CA ASN A 148 -18.36 5.39 -2.42
C ASN A 148 -17.97 4.21 -3.33
N PRO A 149 -18.67 3.06 -3.26
CA PRO A 149 -18.32 1.86 -4.04
C PRO A 149 -18.42 2.00 -5.58
N ALA A 150 -18.99 3.10 -6.10
CA ALA A 150 -18.96 3.39 -7.54
C ALA A 150 -17.60 3.95 -8.01
N LEU A 151 -16.75 4.40 -7.06
CA LEU A 151 -15.43 4.95 -7.32
C LEU A 151 -14.34 3.89 -7.08
N ASN A 152 -13.16 4.11 -7.67
CA ASN A 152 -12.02 3.20 -7.48
C ASN A 152 -11.44 3.30 -6.07
N ALA A 153 -10.91 2.18 -5.57
CA ALA A 153 -10.21 2.08 -4.29
C ALA A 153 -8.71 2.36 -4.38
N GLY A 154 -8.26 2.86 -5.53
CA GLY A 154 -6.83 2.99 -5.80
C GLY A 154 -6.18 1.62 -6.05
N GLY A 155 -4.85 1.66 -6.14
CA GLY A 155 -4.05 0.45 -6.41
C GLY A 155 -2.55 0.72 -6.33
N SER A 156 -1.84 -0.36 -6.38
CA SER A 156 -2.29 -1.75 -6.61
C SER A 156 -2.69 -2.49 -5.31
N SER A 157 -2.61 -1.89 -4.13
CA SER A 157 -3.03 -2.51 -2.85
C SER A 157 -4.44 -2.05 -2.42
N GLY A 158 -5.38 -1.89 -3.36
CA GLY A 158 -6.72 -1.36 -3.07
C GLY A 158 -7.54 -2.27 -2.17
N GLY A 159 -7.54 -3.59 -2.40
CA GLY A 159 -8.21 -4.53 -1.51
C GLY A 159 -7.70 -4.45 -0.06
N SER A 160 -6.38 -4.27 0.13
CA SER A 160 -5.77 -4.07 1.46
C SER A 160 -6.26 -2.80 2.13
N ALA A 161 -6.29 -1.68 1.40
CA ALA A 161 -6.75 -0.39 1.93
C ALA A 161 -8.23 -0.44 2.32
N VAL A 162 -9.09 -1.02 1.49
CA VAL A 162 -10.52 -1.16 1.77
C VAL A 162 -10.78 -2.08 2.96
N ALA A 163 -10.05 -3.21 3.06
CA ALA A 163 -10.15 -4.13 4.20
C ALA A 163 -9.87 -3.43 5.53
N LEU A 164 -8.85 -2.57 5.56
CA LEU A 164 -8.49 -1.74 6.72
C LEU A 164 -9.53 -0.66 6.99
N ALA A 165 -9.95 0.07 5.96
CA ALA A 165 -10.90 1.18 6.11
C ALA A 165 -12.25 0.74 6.68
N LEU A 166 -12.68 -0.48 6.36
CA LEU A 166 -13.95 -1.07 6.79
C LEU A 166 -13.82 -1.96 8.04
N ASP A 167 -12.69 -1.91 8.73
CA ASP A 167 -12.42 -2.74 9.91
C ASP A 167 -12.60 -4.25 9.68
N MET A 168 -12.41 -4.73 8.45
CA MET A 168 -12.47 -6.16 8.14
C MET A 168 -11.26 -6.91 8.72
N LEU A 169 -10.09 -6.26 8.68
CA LEU A 169 -8.83 -6.79 9.18
C LEU A 169 -8.03 -5.69 9.88
N PRO A 170 -7.30 -5.98 10.95
CA PRO A 170 -6.47 -5.00 11.65
C PRO A 170 -5.19 -4.64 10.90
N LEU A 171 -4.66 -5.54 10.07
CA LEU A 171 -3.40 -5.39 9.34
C LEU A 171 -3.52 -5.95 7.93
N CYS A 172 -2.82 -5.32 6.97
CA CYS A 172 -2.67 -5.83 5.60
C CYS A 172 -1.27 -5.57 5.05
N THR A 173 -0.78 -6.49 4.19
CA THR A 173 0.44 -6.25 3.42
C THR A 173 0.15 -5.48 2.15
N GLY A 174 1.17 -4.82 1.61
CA GLY A 174 1.13 -4.14 0.32
C GLY A 174 2.47 -4.16 -0.40
N SER A 175 2.51 -3.54 -1.57
CA SER A 175 3.74 -3.29 -2.33
C SER A 175 3.63 -1.95 -3.05
N ASP A 176 4.77 -1.33 -3.40
CA ASP A 176 4.81 -0.01 -4.02
C ASP A 176 5.94 0.08 -5.05
N THR A 177 5.58 0.30 -6.31
CA THR A 177 6.52 0.59 -7.39
C THR A 177 6.33 2.01 -7.94
N GLY A 178 5.12 2.55 -7.86
CA GLY A 178 4.80 3.89 -8.32
C GLY A 178 3.76 4.59 -7.43
N GLY A 179 3.59 4.11 -6.18
CA GLY A 179 2.61 4.66 -5.23
C GLY A 179 1.65 3.62 -4.66
N SER A 180 1.84 2.33 -4.94
CA SER A 180 0.82 1.30 -4.68
C SER A 180 0.60 0.92 -3.20
N LEU A 181 1.36 1.44 -2.25
CA LEU A 181 1.03 1.51 -0.81
C LEU A 181 0.31 2.82 -0.49
N ARG A 182 0.85 3.93 -1.02
CA ARG A 182 0.47 5.29 -0.69
C ARG A 182 -0.87 5.71 -1.31
N ILE A 183 -1.06 5.47 -2.61
CA ILE A 183 -2.28 5.86 -3.35
C ILE A 183 -3.54 5.23 -2.74
N PRO A 184 -3.64 3.88 -2.60
CA PRO A 184 -4.85 3.31 -2.03
C PRO A 184 -5.05 3.70 -0.56
N ALA A 185 -3.97 3.89 0.21
CA ALA A 185 -4.07 4.40 1.57
C ALA A 185 -4.69 5.81 1.61
N ALA A 186 -4.23 6.71 0.73
CA ALA A 186 -4.72 8.08 0.64
C ALA A 186 -6.22 8.15 0.37
N ILE A 187 -6.72 7.44 -0.65
CA ILE A 187 -8.10 7.54 -1.08
C ILE A 187 -9.08 6.63 -0.32
N CYS A 188 -8.57 5.74 0.53
CA CYS A 188 -9.37 4.94 1.45
C CYS A 188 -9.26 5.40 2.92
N GLY A 189 -8.54 6.49 3.21
CA GLY A 189 -8.44 7.04 4.57
C GLY A 189 -7.71 6.12 5.56
N VAL A 190 -6.63 5.45 5.13
CA VAL A 190 -5.78 4.58 5.96
C VAL A 190 -4.31 4.94 5.79
N VAL A 191 -3.42 4.27 6.51
CA VAL A 191 -1.98 4.52 6.46
C VAL A 191 -1.29 3.49 5.57
N GLY A 192 -0.47 3.97 4.62
CA GLY A 192 0.37 3.14 3.76
C GLY A 192 1.81 3.62 3.79
N PHE A 193 2.72 2.77 4.23
CA PHE A 193 4.12 3.10 4.38
C PHE A 193 4.98 2.42 3.31
N ARG A 194 5.63 3.24 2.48
CA ARG A 194 6.67 2.83 1.54
C ARG A 194 8.03 2.91 2.25
N PRO A 195 8.62 1.78 2.70
CA PRO A 195 9.95 1.79 3.30
C PRO A 195 11.05 1.97 2.26
N SER A 196 12.25 2.25 2.74
CA SER A 196 13.46 2.22 1.93
C SER A 196 13.68 0.83 1.32
N PRO A 197 14.18 0.72 0.07
CA PRO A 197 14.40 -0.55 -0.60
C PRO A 197 15.28 -1.52 0.20
N GLY A 198 14.90 -2.80 0.22
CA GLY A 198 15.65 -3.88 0.84
C GLY A 198 15.44 -4.06 2.35
N LEU A 199 14.66 -3.21 3.03
CA LEU A 199 14.32 -3.42 4.45
C LEU A 199 13.30 -4.55 4.63
N VAL A 200 12.30 -4.61 3.75
CA VAL A 200 11.42 -5.76 3.60
C VAL A 200 11.92 -6.57 2.41
N PRO A 201 12.37 -7.81 2.60
CA PRO A 201 12.98 -8.61 1.52
C PRO A 201 11.96 -8.93 0.42
N MET A 202 12.40 -8.88 -0.82
CA MET A 202 11.60 -9.12 -2.03
C MET A 202 12.39 -9.99 -3.01
N GLU A 203 12.47 -11.27 -2.73
CA GLU A 203 13.25 -12.27 -3.49
C GLU A 203 12.73 -12.49 -4.93
N GLY A 204 11.47 -12.12 -5.20
CA GLY A 204 10.83 -12.28 -6.52
C GLY A 204 11.16 -11.19 -7.55
N ARG A 205 12.14 -10.29 -7.28
CA ARG A 205 12.59 -9.29 -8.25
C ARG A 205 13.31 -9.94 -9.41
N GLN A 206 12.85 -9.74 -10.64
CA GLN A 206 13.59 -10.17 -11.82
C GLN A 206 14.86 -9.33 -12.04
N LEU A 207 14.73 -8.00 -11.92
CA LEU A 207 15.88 -7.11 -11.87
C LEU A 207 16.22 -6.81 -10.42
N GLY A 208 16.96 -7.71 -9.76
CA GLY A 208 17.25 -7.68 -8.34
C GLY A 208 17.89 -6.37 -7.85
N TRP A 209 18.70 -5.73 -8.70
CA TRP A 209 19.39 -4.47 -8.38
C TRP A 209 18.57 -3.20 -8.61
N THR A 210 17.32 -3.31 -9.08
CA THR A 210 16.44 -2.14 -9.31
C THR A 210 15.67 -1.79 -8.04
N PRO A 211 15.85 -0.56 -7.47
CA PRO A 211 15.31 -0.22 -6.16
C PRO A 211 13.86 0.30 -6.17
N ILE A 212 13.22 0.42 -7.35
CA ILE A 212 11.92 1.10 -7.45
C ILE A 212 10.75 0.35 -6.80
N SER A 213 10.81 -0.99 -6.72
CA SER A 213 9.76 -1.80 -6.12
C SER A 213 10.10 -2.16 -4.68
N VAL A 214 9.13 -2.00 -3.78
CA VAL A 214 9.25 -2.38 -2.37
C VAL A 214 7.99 -3.10 -1.90
N LEU A 215 8.13 -3.96 -0.90
CA LEU A 215 7.04 -4.46 -0.08
C LEU A 215 6.92 -3.61 1.18
N GLY A 216 5.72 -3.51 1.76
CA GLY A 216 5.54 -2.71 2.96
C GLY A 216 4.22 -2.97 3.68
N PRO A 217 4.05 -2.35 4.86
CA PRO A 217 2.88 -2.48 5.70
C PRO A 217 1.80 -1.47 5.34
N MET A 218 0.56 -1.85 5.64
CA MET A 218 -0.60 -0.97 5.70
C MET A 218 -1.36 -1.20 7.01
N GLY A 219 -1.85 -0.12 7.62
CA GLY A 219 -2.60 -0.12 8.86
C GLY A 219 -3.64 1.00 8.90
N ARG A 220 -4.47 1.03 9.96
CA ARG A 220 -5.44 2.12 10.16
C ARG A 220 -4.83 3.36 10.78
N ASN A 221 -3.69 3.20 11.43
CA ASN A 221 -2.91 4.23 12.08
C ASN A 221 -1.41 3.91 11.96
N VAL A 222 -0.58 4.86 12.35
CA VAL A 222 0.88 4.73 12.26
C VAL A 222 1.43 3.65 13.19
N ALA A 223 0.88 3.50 14.39
CA ALA A 223 1.34 2.51 15.36
C ALA A 223 1.12 1.07 14.88
N ASP A 224 -0.05 0.75 14.30
CA ASP A 224 -0.34 -0.54 13.68
C ASP A 224 0.58 -0.80 12.48
N THR A 225 0.79 0.23 11.64
CA THR A 225 1.67 0.18 10.47
C THR A 225 3.12 -0.09 10.89
N ARG A 226 3.61 0.59 11.94
CA ARG A 226 4.93 0.37 12.54
C ARG A 226 5.09 -1.05 13.07
N MET A 227 4.08 -1.57 13.78
CA MET A 227 4.12 -2.93 14.31
C MET A 227 4.27 -3.96 13.20
N LEU A 228 3.50 -3.81 12.11
CA LEU A 228 3.61 -4.68 10.94
C LEU A 228 4.93 -4.49 10.20
N PHE A 229 5.43 -3.25 10.05
CA PHE A 229 6.74 -2.97 9.47
C PHE A 229 7.85 -3.73 10.19
N ALA A 230 7.90 -3.61 11.53
CA ALA A 230 8.90 -4.30 12.34
C ALA A 230 8.83 -5.83 12.20
N ALA A 231 7.63 -6.40 12.00
CA ALA A 231 7.46 -7.83 11.76
C ALA A 231 7.86 -8.28 10.34
N GLN A 232 7.94 -7.35 9.38
CA GLN A 232 8.35 -7.62 8.00
C GLN A 232 9.85 -7.44 7.76
N LEU A 233 10.58 -6.90 8.73
CA LEU A 233 12.03 -6.68 8.61
C LEU A 233 12.79 -8.00 8.60
N GLY A 234 13.70 -8.13 7.67
CA GLY A 234 14.54 -9.31 7.57
C GLY A 234 15.58 -9.19 6.46
N VAL A 235 16.50 -10.15 6.43
CA VAL A 235 17.50 -10.29 5.36
C VAL A 235 17.24 -11.61 4.65
N ASP A 236 17.10 -11.56 3.33
CA ASP A 236 17.00 -12.75 2.47
C ASP A 236 18.14 -12.70 1.44
N SER A 237 18.97 -13.74 1.42
CA SER A 237 20.12 -13.82 0.51
C SER A 237 19.76 -13.88 -0.97
N ARG A 238 18.49 -14.09 -1.30
CA ARG A 238 17.98 -14.10 -2.68
C ARG A 238 17.59 -12.69 -3.18
N ASP A 239 17.50 -11.70 -2.28
CA ASP A 239 17.26 -10.28 -2.62
C ASP A 239 18.57 -9.49 -2.48
N PRO A 240 19.23 -9.07 -3.57
CA PRO A 240 20.52 -8.37 -3.52
C PRO A 240 20.45 -6.99 -2.88
N LEU A 241 19.25 -6.41 -2.73
CA LEU A 241 19.02 -5.15 -2.01
C LEU A 241 18.75 -5.36 -0.53
N SER A 242 18.57 -6.63 -0.09
CA SER A 242 18.19 -6.95 1.28
C SER A 242 19.24 -6.44 2.28
N ARG A 243 18.77 -5.69 3.29
CA ARG A 243 19.64 -5.09 4.30
C ARG A 243 19.02 -5.16 5.68
N ARG A 244 19.87 -5.12 6.70
CA ARG A 244 19.44 -5.25 8.08
C ARG A 244 18.97 -3.91 8.66
N LEU A 245 17.82 -3.94 9.33
CA LEU A 245 17.38 -2.96 10.33
C LEU A 245 16.93 -3.76 11.55
N ASP A 246 17.25 -3.28 12.75
CA ASP A 246 16.83 -3.93 13.98
C ASP A 246 15.30 -3.82 14.16
N PRO A 247 14.56 -4.95 14.19
CA PRO A 247 13.12 -4.94 14.35
C PRO A 247 12.66 -4.34 15.69
N GLU A 248 13.47 -4.46 16.75
CA GLU A 248 13.13 -3.89 18.05
C GLU A 248 13.30 -2.37 18.06
N ALA A 249 14.34 -1.84 17.40
CA ALA A 249 14.49 -0.41 17.21
C ALA A 249 13.39 0.17 16.34
N ALA A 250 12.99 -0.52 15.27
CA ALA A 250 11.91 -0.09 14.38
C ALA A 250 10.53 -0.10 15.07
N ALA A 251 10.30 -1.03 16.00
CA ALA A 251 9.05 -1.14 16.73
C ALA A 251 8.87 -0.07 17.81
N ARG A 252 9.97 0.50 18.31
CA ARG A 252 9.89 1.54 19.37
C ARG A 252 9.44 2.85 18.77
N SER A 253 8.44 3.47 19.38
CA SER A 253 8.08 4.86 19.13
C SER A 253 8.95 5.78 19.98
N SER A 254 9.30 6.92 19.41
CA SER A 254 9.99 8.01 20.12
C SER A 254 9.20 9.30 19.94
N LEU A 255 9.06 10.06 21.01
CA LEU A 255 8.39 11.36 20.97
C LEU A 255 9.13 12.32 20.04
N VAL A 256 8.38 13.00 19.20
CA VAL A 256 8.87 14.05 18.30
C VAL A 256 8.21 15.38 18.67
N ASP A 257 9.02 16.40 18.88
CA ASP A 257 8.56 17.76 19.03
C ASP A 257 8.41 18.41 17.65
N LEU A 258 7.17 18.43 17.15
CA LEU A 258 6.85 18.99 15.83
C LEU A 258 7.26 20.46 15.71
N SER A 259 7.26 21.24 16.81
CA SER A 259 7.61 22.65 16.80
C SER A 259 9.09 22.93 16.43
N ARG A 260 9.91 21.89 16.36
CA ARG A 260 11.31 21.97 15.94
C ARG A 260 11.53 21.57 14.48
N LEU A 261 10.52 20.98 13.83
CA LEU A 261 10.66 20.51 12.46
C LEU A 261 10.57 21.66 11.45
N ARG A 262 11.41 21.58 10.43
CA ARG A 262 11.41 22.43 9.23
C ARG A 262 10.78 21.64 8.10
N VAL A 263 9.67 22.14 7.58
CA VAL A 263 8.85 21.46 6.59
C VAL A 263 8.93 22.18 5.25
N ALA A 264 9.40 21.48 4.21
CA ALA A 264 9.15 21.87 2.83
C ALA A 264 7.84 21.21 2.36
N TRP A 265 7.03 21.93 1.60
CA TRP A 265 5.85 21.35 0.98
C TRP A 265 5.68 21.80 -0.46
N THR A 266 4.93 21.02 -1.23
CA THR A 266 4.64 21.31 -2.63
C THR A 266 3.26 20.78 -2.99
N THR A 267 2.65 21.34 -4.03
CA THR A 267 1.42 20.78 -4.59
C THR A 267 1.68 19.75 -5.68
N ASP A 268 2.89 19.77 -6.32
CA ASP A 268 3.09 19.07 -7.59
C ASP A 268 4.57 18.72 -7.92
N PHE A 269 5.47 18.86 -6.98
CA PHE A 269 6.92 18.70 -7.21
C PHE A 269 7.45 19.50 -8.43
N GLY A 270 6.77 20.62 -8.76
CA GLY A 270 7.16 21.52 -9.83
C GLY A 270 6.77 21.09 -11.25
N GLN A 271 6.32 19.83 -11.45
CA GLN A 271 6.03 19.30 -12.80
C GLN A 271 4.89 18.28 -12.87
N CYS A 272 4.47 17.69 -11.75
CA CYS A 272 3.44 16.65 -11.77
C CYS A 272 2.06 17.24 -12.09
N PRO A 273 1.25 16.60 -12.94
CA PRO A 273 -0.13 17.01 -13.17
C PRO A 273 -0.96 16.82 -11.90
N VAL A 274 -1.63 17.88 -11.44
CA VAL A 274 -2.47 17.89 -10.23
C VAL A 274 -3.65 18.82 -10.47
N SER A 275 -4.86 18.40 -10.10
CA SER A 275 -6.06 19.22 -10.24
C SER A 275 -5.99 20.49 -9.38
N SER A 276 -6.63 21.54 -9.84
CA SER A 276 -6.76 22.80 -9.10
C SER A 276 -7.42 22.60 -7.73
N GLU A 277 -8.38 21.69 -7.63
CA GLU A 277 -9.05 21.29 -6.42
C GLU A 277 -8.04 20.71 -5.39
N ILE A 278 -7.28 19.67 -5.76
CA ILE A 278 -6.31 19.03 -4.86
C ILE A 278 -5.21 20.02 -4.44
N ARG A 279 -4.78 20.91 -5.35
CA ARG A 279 -3.87 22.02 -4.99
C ARG A 279 -4.49 22.94 -3.93
N GLY A 280 -5.79 23.26 -4.05
CA GLY A 280 -6.56 24.04 -3.07
C GLY A 280 -6.65 23.35 -1.72
N VAL A 281 -7.02 22.07 -1.70
CA VAL A 281 -7.07 21.25 -0.49
C VAL A 281 -5.70 21.22 0.19
N MET A 282 -4.61 20.96 -0.53
CA MET A 282 -3.25 20.93 0.03
C MET A 282 -2.88 22.26 0.70
N ARG A 283 -3.12 23.40 0.02
CA ARG A 283 -2.86 24.73 0.61
C ARG A 283 -3.64 24.97 1.89
N SER A 284 -4.93 24.60 1.89
CA SER A 284 -5.79 24.69 3.07
C SER A 284 -5.26 23.86 4.24
N ARG A 285 -4.79 22.61 3.97
CA ARG A 285 -4.22 21.73 5.00
C ARG A 285 -2.93 22.31 5.57
N MET A 286 -2.02 22.79 4.70
CA MET A 286 -0.77 23.40 5.15
C MET A 286 -1.02 24.66 5.99
N GLN A 287 -2.01 25.48 5.61
CA GLN A 287 -2.39 26.63 6.44
C GLN A 287 -2.91 26.22 7.81
N ALA A 288 -3.76 25.18 7.88
CA ALA A 288 -4.34 24.70 9.14
C ALA A 288 -3.29 24.15 10.12
N MET A 289 -2.24 23.50 9.59
CA MET A 289 -1.19 22.86 10.42
C MET A 289 0.10 23.69 10.57
N ARG A 290 0.21 24.88 9.93
CA ARG A 290 1.43 25.68 9.94
C ARG A 290 1.97 25.95 11.36
N HIS A 291 1.08 26.18 12.31
CA HIS A 291 1.43 26.51 13.69
C HIS A 291 2.11 25.37 14.46
N LEU A 292 2.12 24.15 13.90
CA LEU A 292 2.75 22.98 14.52
C LEU A 292 4.28 22.98 14.36
N PHE A 293 4.84 23.72 13.39
CA PHE A 293 6.22 23.57 12.93
C PHE A 293 7.07 24.81 13.14
N ALA A 294 8.40 24.61 13.16
CA ALA A 294 9.37 25.71 13.22
C ALA A 294 9.32 26.58 11.95
N THR A 295 9.35 25.93 10.78
CA THR A 295 9.20 26.58 9.47
C THR A 295 8.33 25.73 8.56
N VAL A 296 7.61 26.41 7.64
CA VAL A 296 6.74 25.77 6.64
C VAL A 296 6.82 26.58 5.36
N ASP A 297 7.56 26.07 4.40
CA ASP A 297 7.82 26.78 3.15
C ASP A 297 7.29 26.00 1.94
N GLU A 298 6.58 26.69 1.04
CA GLU A 298 6.22 26.14 -0.26
C GLU A 298 7.47 26.08 -1.13
N PHE A 299 7.81 24.91 -1.64
CA PHE A 299 9.04 24.66 -2.36
C PHE A 299 8.74 24.18 -3.79
N SER A 300 9.43 24.76 -4.76
CA SER A 300 9.40 24.33 -6.15
C SER A 300 10.59 23.44 -6.45
N PHE A 301 10.33 22.20 -6.88
CA PHE A 301 11.35 21.22 -7.20
C PHE A 301 11.73 21.31 -8.68
N ASP A 302 13.01 21.08 -8.99
CA ASP A 302 13.48 20.73 -10.34
C ASP A 302 13.89 19.25 -10.33
N LEU A 303 13.00 18.39 -10.75
CA LEU A 303 13.25 16.95 -10.85
C LEU A 303 13.69 16.51 -12.26
N GLY A 304 14.07 17.46 -13.13
CA GLY A 304 14.58 17.17 -14.47
C GLY A 304 13.60 16.36 -15.32
N GLN A 305 14.07 15.30 -15.94
CA GLN A 305 13.24 14.41 -16.78
C GLN A 305 12.72 13.18 -15.99
N ALA A 306 12.21 13.39 -14.78
CA ALA A 306 11.77 12.30 -13.91
C ALA A 306 10.71 11.39 -14.57
N ASP A 307 9.77 11.94 -15.34
CA ASP A 307 8.72 11.15 -16.01
C ASP A 307 9.34 10.17 -17.01
N ARG A 308 10.18 10.67 -17.95
CA ARG A 308 10.88 9.81 -18.91
C ARG A 308 11.82 8.82 -18.20
N CYS A 309 12.48 9.25 -17.15
CA CYS A 309 13.33 8.36 -16.34
C CYS A 309 12.50 7.22 -15.74
N PHE A 310 11.35 7.52 -15.17
CA PHE A 310 10.46 6.50 -14.61
C PHE A 310 9.92 5.56 -15.69
N ASP A 311 9.54 6.07 -16.86
CA ASP A 311 9.08 5.27 -18.00
C ASP A 311 10.11 4.19 -18.35
N VAL A 312 11.37 4.57 -18.51
CA VAL A 312 12.45 3.64 -18.88
C VAL A 312 12.72 2.62 -17.76
N VAL A 313 12.96 3.10 -16.53
CA VAL A 313 13.29 2.22 -15.40
C VAL A 313 12.15 1.26 -15.06
N ARG A 314 10.90 1.72 -15.21
CA ARG A 314 9.73 0.88 -15.05
C ARG A 314 9.63 -0.17 -16.16
N ALA A 315 9.73 0.24 -17.43
CA ALA A 315 9.57 -0.63 -18.57
C ALA A 315 10.61 -1.77 -18.62
N GLN A 316 11.85 -1.51 -18.18
CA GLN A 316 12.88 -2.56 -18.04
C GLN A 316 12.40 -3.74 -17.18
N ASN A 317 11.72 -3.46 -16.05
CA ASN A 317 11.19 -4.52 -15.19
C ASN A 317 10.11 -5.35 -15.88
N PHE A 318 9.31 -4.72 -16.76
CA PHE A 318 8.28 -5.44 -17.52
C PHE A 318 8.89 -6.31 -18.64
N VAL A 319 9.91 -5.81 -19.34
CA VAL A 319 10.66 -6.61 -20.32
C VAL A 319 11.28 -7.83 -19.64
N ALA A 320 12.03 -7.62 -18.55
CA ALA A 320 12.69 -8.71 -17.85
C ALA A 320 11.72 -9.78 -17.31
N LYS A 321 10.50 -9.36 -16.91
CA LYS A 321 9.54 -10.26 -16.28
C LYS A 321 8.61 -10.96 -17.27
N TYR A 322 8.23 -10.28 -18.34
CA TYR A 322 7.12 -10.75 -19.19
C TYR A 322 7.52 -11.10 -20.61
N GLN A 323 8.82 -11.03 -20.97
CA GLN A 323 9.29 -11.35 -22.33
C GLN A 323 8.78 -12.72 -22.80
N ASP A 324 9.05 -13.77 -22.06
CA ASP A 324 8.66 -15.14 -22.45
C ASP A 324 7.13 -15.29 -22.59
N SER A 325 6.38 -14.67 -21.70
CA SER A 325 4.91 -14.73 -21.74
C SER A 325 4.35 -13.92 -22.91
N TYR A 326 4.92 -12.74 -23.18
CA TYR A 326 4.52 -11.88 -24.29
C TYR A 326 4.83 -12.51 -25.66
N GLU A 327 6.03 -13.08 -25.81
CA GLU A 327 6.45 -13.73 -27.07
C GLU A 327 5.68 -15.03 -27.33
N ARG A 328 5.27 -15.73 -26.27
CA ARG A 328 4.46 -16.95 -26.38
C ARG A 328 3.03 -16.65 -26.81
N ASP A 329 2.36 -15.77 -26.11
CA ASP A 329 0.97 -15.35 -26.37
C ASP A 329 0.63 -14.07 -25.60
N CYS A 330 0.82 -12.92 -26.24
CA CYS A 330 0.55 -11.62 -25.60
C CYS A 330 -0.95 -11.37 -25.31
N SER A 331 -1.87 -12.14 -25.93
CA SER A 331 -3.32 -12.00 -25.69
C SER A 331 -3.73 -12.38 -24.27
N GLN A 332 -2.93 -13.21 -23.59
CA GLN A 332 -3.15 -13.63 -22.20
C GLN A 332 -2.70 -12.60 -21.16
N LEU A 333 -2.02 -11.55 -21.59
CA LEU A 333 -1.58 -10.44 -20.73
C LEU A 333 -2.54 -9.26 -20.85
N GLY A 334 -2.88 -8.66 -19.71
CA GLY A 334 -3.73 -7.49 -19.68
C GLY A 334 -3.12 -6.26 -20.36
N PRO A 335 -3.95 -5.26 -20.71
CA PRO A 335 -3.51 -4.12 -21.54
C PRO A 335 -2.36 -3.32 -20.91
N ASN A 336 -2.35 -3.13 -19.59
CA ASN A 336 -1.29 -2.40 -18.92
C ASN A 336 0.06 -3.13 -18.95
N ILE A 337 0.04 -4.47 -18.92
CA ILE A 337 1.26 -5.28 -19.03
C ILE A 337 1.84 -5.15 -20.43
N ARG A 338 0.99 -5.34 -21.46
CA ARG A 338 1.40 -5.21 -22.87
C ARG A 338 1.98 -3.85 -23.16
N ALA A 339 1.29 -2.77 -22.73
CA ALA A 339 1.75 -1.41 -22.97
C ALA A 339 3.16 -1.15 -22.35
N ASN A 340 3.40 -1.59 -21.10
CA ASN A 340 4.74 -1.44 -20.49
C ASN A 340 5.82 -2.26 -21.21
N TYR A 341 5.47 -3.50 -21.62
CA TYR A 341 6.40 -4.35 -22.35
C TYR A 341 6.76 -3.73 -23.71
N GLU A 342 5.77 -3.25 -24.46
CA GLU A 342 5.96 -2.62 -25.77
C GLU A 342 6.80 -1.34 -25.68
N ILE A 343 6.57 -0.50 -24.67
CA ILE A 343 7.43 0.67 -24.37
C ILE A 343 8.87 0.19 -24.15
N GLY A 344 9.09 -0.81 -23.31
CA GLY A 344 10.43 -1.28 -22.97
C GLY A 344 11.17 -1.93 -24.12
N ARG A 345 10.51 -2.77 -24.93
CA ARG A 345 11.15 -3.41 -26.11
C ARG A 345 11.55 -2.45 -27.22
N ALA A 346 10.92 -1.27 -27.26
CA ALA A 346 11.26 -0.21 -28.21
C ALA A 346 12.47 0.64 -27.78
N MET A 347 12.94 0.49 -26.52
CA MET A 347 14.06 1.26 -25.97
C MET A 347 15.41 0.69 -26.40
N SER A 348 16.37 1.59 -26.58
CA SER A 348 17.75 1.25 -26.85
C SER A 348 18.58 1.10 -25.55
N LEU A 349 19.78 0.53 -25.67
CA LEU A 349 20.76 0.52 -24.58
C LEU A 349 21.12 1.97 -24.15
N ALA A 350 21.14 2.92 -25.08
CA ALA A 350 21.39 4.33 -24.78
C ALA A 350 20.30 4.94 -23.90
N ASP A 351 19.01 4.63 -24.15
CA ASP A 351 17.89 5.07 -23.30
C ASP A 351 18.02 4.52 -21.89
N THR A 352 18.38 3.25 -21.78
CA THR A 352 18.61 2.56 -20.50
C THR A 352 19.74 3.20 -19.69
N ALA A 353 20.90 3.41 -20.34
CA ALA A 353 22.06 4.04 -19.70
C ALA A 353 21.75 5.48 -19.27
N TRP A 354 21.05 6.24 -20.14
CA TRP A 354 20.59 7.59 -19.82
C TRP A 354 19.67 7.59 -18.59
N ALA A 355 18.69 6.70 -18.51
CA ALA A 355 17.72 6.69 -17.42
C ALA A 355 18.39 6.41 -16.06
N HIS A 356 19.35 5.49 -15.98
CA HIS A 356 20.11 5.24 -14.75
C HIS A 356 21.00 6.43 -14.34
N ALA A 357 21.59 7.14 -15.32
CA ALA A 357 22.32 8.37 -15.06
C ALA A 357 21.37 9.48 -14.55
N GLU A 358 20.22 9.67 -15.22
CA GLU A 358 19.22 10.67 -14.85
C GLU A 358 18.62 10.35 -13.47
N GLN A 359 18.32 9.09 -13.15
CA GLN A 359 17.85 8.70 -11.81
C GLN A 359 18.83 9.16 -10.73
N THR A 360 20.14 9.05 -10.99
CA THR A 360 21.17 9.51 -10.05
C THR A 360 21.16 11.05 -9.92
N VAL A 361 20.92 11.78 -11.01
CA VAL A 361 20.81 13.25 -10.99
C VAL A 361 19.59 13.67 -10.20
N VAL A 362 18.40 13.08 -10.47
CA VAL A 362 17.14 13.35 -9.75
C VAL A 362 17.31 13.07 -8.26
N PHE A 363 17.91 11.92 -7.90
CA PHE A 363 18.20 11.59 -6.51
C PHE A 363 19.04 12.69 -5.83
N ARG A 364 20.17 13.07 -6.43
CA ARG A 364 21.07 14.09 -5.84
C ARG A 364 20.39 15.44 -5.67
N ARG A 365 19.60 15.89 -6.65
CA ARG A 365 18.82 17.12 -6.57
C ARG A 365 17.79 17.05 -5.43
N PHE A 366 17.08 15.95 -5.31
CA PHE A 366 16.09 15.77 -4.26
C PHE A 366 16.71 15.75 -2.86
N GLN A 367 17.90 15.13 -2.68
CA GLN A 367 18.57 15.12 -1.38
C GLN A 367 19.01 16.48 -0.89
N GLN A 368 19.22 17.48 -1.76
CA GLN A 368 19.62 18.84 -1.34
C GLN A 368 18.57 19.48 -0.43
N ILE A 369 17.28 19.17 -0.60
CA ILE A 369 16.20 19.72 0.24
C ILE A 369 16.41 19.41 1.73
N PHE A 370 16.97 18.23 2.04
CA PHE A 370 17.17 17.78 3.40
C PHE A 370 18.38 18.41 4.13
N LEU A 371 19.10 19.33 3.48
CA LEU A 371 20.07 20.21 4.15
C LEU A 371 19.36 21.27 4.99
N ASP A 372 18.23 21.76 4.49
CA ASP A 372 17.48 22.85 5.09
C ASP A 372 16.18 22.41 5.77
N TYR A 373 15.60 21.27 5.35
CA TYR A 373 14.32 20.75 5.84
C TYR A 373 14.47 19.33 6.40
N ASP A 374 13.53 18.94 7.24
CA ASP A 374 13.54 17.66 7.92
C ASP A 374 12.59 16.65 7.23
N ILE A 375 11.50 17.16 6.65
CA ILE A 375 10.52 16.39 5.85
C ILE A 375 10.02 17.20 4.67
N VAL A 376 9.50 16.48 3.66
CA VAL A 376 8.76 17.05 2.53
C VAL A 376 7.32 16.57 2.58
N MET A 377 6.36 17.48 2.39
CA MET A 377 4.93 17.16 2.34
C MET A 377 4.34 17.47 0.96
N ALA A 378 3.48 16.59 0.45
CA ALA A 378 2.78 16.76 -0.82
C ALA A 378 1.42 16.05 -0.80
N PRO A 379 0.48 16.34 -1.71
CA PRO A 379 -0.66 15.47 -1.91
C PRO A 379 -0.18 14.08 -2.32
N THR A 380 -0.88 13.03 -1.92
CA THR A 380 -0.54 11.67 -2.37
C THR A 380 -1.10 11.39 -3.76
N THR A 381 -2.30 11.90 -4.05
CA THR A 381 -3.00 11.70 -5.33
C THR A 381 -3.32 13.05 -5.97
N PRO A 382 -3.29 13.14 -7.32
CA PRO A 382 -3.49 14.41 -8.03
C PRO A 382 -4.96 14.77 -8.22
N VAL A 383 -5.87 13.83 -7.96
CA VAL A 383 -7.31 13.96 -8.14
C VAL A 383 -8.05 13.23 -7.04
N THR A 384 -9.32 13.56 -6.84
CA THR A 384 -10.28 12.73 -6.09
C THR A 384 -10.49 11.39 -6.80
N PRO A 385 -10.95 10.31 -6.13
CA PRO A 385 -11.23 9.05 -6.77
C PRO A 385 -12.24 9.17 -7.91
N PHE A 386 -11.95 8.53 -9.04
CA PHE A 386 -12.84 8.48 -10.23
C PHE A 386 -13.53 7.10 -10.33
N PRO A 387 -14.54 6.91 -11.21
CA PRO A 387 -15.26 5.64 -11.33
C PRO A 387 -14.32 4.45 -11.57
N TRP A 388 -14.54 3.34 -10.87
CA TRP A 388 -13.71 2.13 -11.02
C TRP A 388 -13.79 1.52 -12.43
N SER A 389 -14.87 1.80 -13.17
CA SER A 389 -15.06 1.38 -14.56
C SER A 389 -14.05 2.04 -15.52
N GLN A 390 -13.56 3.23 -15.17
CA GLN A 390 -12.48 3.90 -15.87
C GLN A 390 -11.13 3.34 -15.42
N LEU A 391 -10.37 2.74 -16.33
CA LEU A 391 -9.13 2.05 -15.97
C LEU A 391 -8.04 3.00 -15.45
N TYR A 392 -7.93 4.19 -16.06
CA TYR A 392 -6.97 5.25 -15.72
C TYR A 392 -7.44 6.60 -16.27
N LEU A 393 -6.77 7.69 -15.89
CA LEU A 393 -6.98 9.01 -16.45
C LEU A 393 -6.14 9.20 -17.71
N ALA A 394 -6.78 9.57 -18.82
CA ALA A 394 -6.12 9.88 -20.07
C ALA A 394 -5.72 11.37 -20.17
N GLU A 395 -6.36 12.23 -19.39
CA GLU A 395 -6.03 13.66 -19.28
C GLU A 395 -6.30 14.17 -17.87
N LEU A 396 -5.68 15.28 -17.52
CA LEU A 396 -5.92 16.03 -16.30
C LEU A 396 -5.90 17.54 -16.59
N GLU A 397 -7.02 18.22 -16.31
CA GLU A 397 -7.20 19.67 -16.58
C GLU A 397 -6.82 20.10 -18.02
N GLY A 398 -7.23 19.31 -19.01
CA GLY A 398 -6.97 19.57 -20.42
C GLY A 398 -5.54 19.18 -20.88
N GLN A 399 -4.71 18.64 -19.98
CA GLN A 399 -3.40 18.15 -20.30
C GLN A 399 -3.47 16.63 -20.53
N ALA A 400 -3.14 16.17 -21.75
CA ALA A 400 -3.09 14.75 -22.08
C ALA A 400 -1.97 14.06 -21.29
N LEU A 401 -2.25 12.85 -20.80
CA LEU A 401 -1.30 11.97 -20.12
C LEU A 401 -0.79 10.90 -21.09
N ASN A 402 0.53 10.76 -21.24
CA ASN A 402 1.14 9.93 -22.29
C ASN A 402 0.97 8.43 -22.07
N ASN A 403 0.65 8.02 -20.82
CA ASN A 403 0.40 6.60 -20.50
C ASN A 403 -0.51 6.45 -19.27
N TYR A 404 -0.89 5.21 -18.98
CA TYR A 404 -1.87 4.90 -17.93
C TYR A 404 -1.40 5.19 -16.49
N TYR A 405 -0.12 5.46 -16.26
CA TYR A 405 0.45 5.72 -14.94
C TYR A 405 0.97 7.15 -14.77
N HIS A 406 0.94 8.03 -15.77
CA HIS A 406 1.44 9.40 -15.60
C HIS A 406 0.63 10.22 -14.60
N TRP A 407 -0.64 9.89 -14.37
CA TRP A 407 -1.40 10.50 -13.29
C TRP A 407 -0.87 10.16 -11.87
N LEU A 408 0.06 9.18 -11.74
CA LEU A 408 0.68 8.79 -10.47
C LEU A 408 1.97 9.59 -10.18
N ALA A 409 2.24 10.67 -10.90
CA ALA A 409 3.53 11.37 -10.85
C ALA A 409 3.94 11.79 -9.43
N LEU A 410 3.01 12.29 -8.60
CA LEU A 410 3.26 12.66 -7.20
C LEU A 410 3.90 11.54 -6.36
N THR A 411 3.67 10.29 -6.70
CA THR A 411 4.20 9.15 -5.96
C THR A 411 5.39 8.50 -6.65
N TYR A 412 5.41 8.40 -7.98
CA TYR A 412 6.55 7.74 -8.62
C TYR A 412 7.81 8.60 -8.66
N VAL A 413 7.73 9.92 -8.62
CA VAL A 413 8.93 10.77 -8.47
C VAL A 413 9.65 10.48 -7.14
N ILE A 414 8.90 10.18 -6.08
CA ILE A 414 9.47 9.74 -4.79
C ILE A 414 9.99 8.30 -4.87
N THR A 415 9.38 7.46 -5.70
CA THR A 415 9.90 6.12 -6.00
C THR A 415 11.30 6.19 -6.62
N LEU A 416 11.53 7.12 -7.56
CA LEU A 416 12.84 7.29 -8.22
C LEU A 416 13.95 7.66 -7.24
N VAL A 417 13.65 8.49 -6.25
CA VAL A 417 14.62 8.94 -5.25
C VAL A 417 14.76 8.00 -4.06
N THR A 418 13.93 6.95 -4.00
CA THR A 418 13.99 5.85 -3.01
C THR A 418 13.91 6.27 -1.55
N ASN A 419 13.55 7.50 -1.25
CA ASN A 419 13.31 7.96 0.11
C ASN A 419 12.11 7.21 0.73
N PRO A 420 12.13 6.88 2.03
CA PRO A 420 10.95 6.37 2.71
C PRO A 420 9.84 7.41 2.67
N SER A 421 8.62 6.97 2.45
CA SER A 421 7.46 7.86 2.42
C SER A 421 6.20 7.16 2.91
N ILE A 422 5.29 7.95 3.48
CA ILE A 422 4.05 7.46 4.08
C ILE A 422 2.89 8.32 3.60
N ALA A 423 1.75 7.69 3.34
CA ALA A 423 0.49 8.40 3.17
C ALA A 423 -0.28 8.38 4.49
N LEU A 424 -0.63 9.56 4.98
CA LEU A 424 -1.42 9.76 6.19
C LEU A 424 -2.78 10.32 5.83
N PRO A 425 -3.89 9.83 6.42
CA PRO A 425 -5.18 10.49 6.30
C PRO A 425 -5.10 11.93 6.84
N CYS A 426 -5.63 12.89 6.08
CA CYS A 426 -5.61 14.30 6.44
C CYS A 426 -6.94 14.99 6.07
N GLY A 427 -8.03 14.47 6.64
CA GLY A 427 -9.40 14.94 6.39
C GLY A 427 -9.94 14.46 5.04
N VAL A 428 -10.88 15.25 4.52
CA VAL A 428 -11.57 14.97 3.23
C VAL A 428 -11.37 16.13 2.26
N ASP A 429 -11.50 15.85 0.96
CA ASP A 429 -11.56 16.84 -0.11
C ASP A 429 -12.97 17.48 -0.23
N ASP A 430 -13.17 18.30 -1.24
CA ASP A 430 -14.43 19.03 -1.46
C ASP A 430 -15.59 18.10 -1.90
N HIS A 431 -15.29 16.85 -2.27
CA HIS A 431 -16.25 15.79 -2.59
C HIS A 431 -16.52 14.83 -1.42
N ALA A 432 -16.06 15.18 -0.20
CA ALA A 432 -16.13 14.35 0.99
C ALA A 432 -15.38 13.00 0.86
N MET A 433 -14.42 12.91 -0.07
CA MET A 433 -13.54 11.77 -0.21
C MET A 433 -12.26 11.98 0.60
N PRO A 434 -11.64 10.90 1.14
CA PRO A 434 -10.43 11.04 1.92
C PRO A 434 -9.32 11.76 1.16
N PHE A 435 -8.67 12.72 1.81
CA PHE A 435 -7.45 13.34 1.34
C PHE A 435 -6.24 12.73 2.08
N GLY A 436 -5.29 12.20 1.31
CA GLY A 436 -4.06 11.64 1.85
C GLY A 436 -2.88 12.60 1.67
N LEU A 437 -2.23 12.92 2.79
CA LEU A 437 -0.98 13.68 2.82
C LEU A 437 0.20 12.71 2.67
N GLN A 438 1.02 12.88 1.64
CA GLN A 438 2.29 12.18 1.48
C GLN A 438 3.37 12.91 2.29
N VAL A 439 3.98 12.21 3.25
CA VAL A 439 5.14 12.70 4.00
C VAL A 439 6.36 11.91 3.57
N VAL A 440 7.42 12.61 3.15
CA VAL A 440 8.67 12.03 2.67
C VAL A 440 9.77 12.33 3.67
N GLY A 441 10.46 11.29 4.14
CA GLY A 441 11.57 11.39 5.08
C GLY A 441 12.94 11.45 4.41
N ARG A 442 13.97 11.66 5.21
CA ARG A 442 15.37 11.58 4.79
C ARG A 442 15.69 10.20 4.22
N PHE A 443 16.61 10.13 3.30
CA PHE A 443 17.09 8.85 2.75
C PHE A 443 17.60 7.92 3.85
N GLY A 444 17.01 6.74 3.94
CA GLY A 444 17.29 5.74 5.00
C GLY A 444 16.73 6.10 6.38
N GLY A 445 15.93 7.16 6.51
CA GLY A 445 15.33 7.63 7.76
C GLY A 445 13.96 7.00 8.07
N ASP A 446 13.79 5.70 7.85
CA ASP A 446 12.50 5.00 7.98
C ASP A 446 11.90 5.11 9.39
N VAL A 447 12.71 4.89 10.42
CA VAL A 447 12.26 4.95 11.83
C VAL A 447 11.93 6.39 12.24
N GLU A 448 12.76 7.35 11.82
CA GLU A 448 12.52 8.77 12.07
C GLU A 448 11.21 9.23 11.41
N LEU A 449 10.98 8.85 10.15
CA LEU A 449 9.74 9.18 9.45
C LEU A 449 8.52 8.59 10.17
N LEU A 450 8.58 7.35 10.64
CA LEU A 450 7.49 6.75 11.42
C LEU A 450 7.26 7.50 12.74
N ASN A 451 8.29 7.96 13.45
CA ASN A 451 8.15 8.76 14.66
C ASN A 451 7.47 10.11 14.37
N ILE A 452 7.92 10.80 13.32
CA ILE A 452 7.31 12.06 12.88
C ILE A 452 5.85 11.84 12.48
N SER A 453 5.57 10.77 11.73
CA SER A 453 4.22 10.45 11.25
C SER A 453 3.25 10.14 12.38
N GLU A 454 3.69 9.49 13.45
CA GLU A 454 2.88 9.22 14.64
C GLU A 454 2.53 10.51 15.38
N ALA A 455 3.50 11.43 15.51
CA ALA A 455 3.26 12.75 16.09
C ALA A 455 2.31 13.61 15.23
N LEU A 456 2.43 13.54 13.90
CA LEU A 456 1.52 14.20 12.96
C LEU A 456 0.10 13.66 13.07
N GLU A 457 -0.07 12.33 13.06
CA GLU A 457 -1.37 11.66 13.19
C GLU A 457 -2.07 12.09 14.49
N GLN A 458 -1.33 12.14 15.59
CA GLN A 458 -1.85 12.61 16.87
C GLN A 458 -2.27 14.08 16.80
N ALA A 459 -1.44 14.95 16.22
CA ALA A 459 -1.75 16.38 16.06
C ALA A 459 -2.98 16.59 15.18
N PHE A 460 -3.10 15.86 14.06
CA PHE A 460 -4.24 15.94 13.14
C PHE A 460 -5.57 15.58 13.80
N SER A 461 -5.56 14.62 14.73
CA SER A 461 -6.77 14.24 15.47
C SER A 461 -7.33 15.40 16.35
N GLY A 462 -6.47 16.34 16.73
CA GLY A 462 -6.83 17.54 17.51
C GLY A 462 -7.22 18.76 16.67
N ILE A 463 -7.03 18.72 15.35
CA ILE A 463 -7.35 19.83 14.44
C ILE A 463 -8.60 19.51 13.64
N ASN A 464 -9.61 20.40 13.75
CA ASN A 464 -10.87 20.21 13.02
C ASN A 464 -10.63 20.05 11.50
N GLY A 465 -11.19 18.99 10.94
CA GLY A 465 -11.12 18.68 9.52
C GLY A 465 -9.82 18.00 9.06
N LEU A 466 -8.85 17.72 9.95
CA LEU A 466 -7.62 16.99 9.60
C LEU A 466 -7.60 15.52 10.07
N GLY A 467 -8.47 15.13 11.00
CA GLY A 467 -8.53 13.77 11.50
C GLY A 467 -8.86 12.73 10.41
N ARG A 468 -8.54 11.49 10.70
CA ARG A 468 -8.86 10.35 9.81
C ARG A 468 -10.37 10.30 9.54
N PRO A 469 -10.81 10.35 8.27
CA PRO A 469 -12.22 10.15 7.92
C PRO A 469 -12.61 8.68 8.09
N LEU A 470 -13.88 8.44 8.44
CA LEU A 470 -14.44 7.11 8.58
C LEU A 470 -15.57 6.92 7.56
N PRO A 471 -15.60 5.78 6.84
CA PRO A 471 -16.69 5.49 5.91
C PRO A 471 -18.00 5.22 6.65
N ASP A 472 -19.13 5.53 6.02
CA ASP A 472 -20.44 5.13 6.51
C ASP A 472 -20.68 3.64 6.21
N MET A 473 -20.37 2.80 7.18
CA MET A 473 -20.49 1.35 7.04
C MET A 473 -21.95 0.89 6.98
N ALA A 474 -22.90 1.69 7.48
CA ALA A 474 -24.32 1.36 7.41
C ALA A 474 -24.85 1.50 5.96
N ALA A 475 -24.26 2.36 5.16
CA ALA A 475 -24.58 2.48 3.73
C ALA A 475 -24.05 1.32 2.87
N LEU A 476 -23.15 0.48 3.39
CA LEU A 476 -22.51 -0.65 2.67
C LEU A 476 -23.24 -2.00 2.89
N THR A 477 -24.54 -1.98 3.08
CA THR A 477 -25.35 -3.19 3.31
C THR A 477 -25.82 -3.87 2.02
N THR A 478 -25.76 -3.17 0.87
CA THR A 478 -26.22 -3.69 -0.41
C THR A 478 -25.05 -4.23 -1.22
N ALA A 479 -25.17 -5.48 -1.67
CA ALA A 479 -24.20 -6.11 -2.55
C ALA A 479 -24.11 -5.36 -3.90
N ARG A 480 -22.90 -5.29 -4.46
CA ARG A 480 -22.58 -4.64 -5.74
C ARG A 480 -22.05 -5.66 -6.74
N PRO A 481 -22.92 -6.49 -7.36
CA PRO A 481 -22.50 -7.53 -8.30
C PRO A 481 -21.74 -6.97 -9.52
N GLU A 482 -22.02 -5.73 -9.93
CA GLU A 482 -21.35 -5.04 -11.03
C GLU A 482 -19.84 -4.93 -10.84
N LEU A 483 -19.34 -4.95 -9.62
CA LEU A 483 -17.89 -4.99 -9.35
C LEU A 483 -17.22 -6.25 -9.89
N ARG A 484 -17.99 -7.29 -10.21
CA ARG A 484 -17.50 -8.56 -10.74
C ARG A 484 -17.75 -8.77 -12.24
N GLU A 485 -18.30 -7.79 -12.93
CA GLU A 485 -18.67 -7.92 -14.37
C GLU A 485 -17.48 -8.24 -15.30
N ILE A 486 -16.23 -7.93 -14.86
CA ILE A 486 -15.02 -8.24 -15.62
C ILE A 486 -14.41 -9.61 -15.30
N VAL A 487 -15.02 -10.40 -14.42
CA VAL A 487 -14.55 -11.76 -14.09
C VAL A 487 -14.79 -12.66 -15.30
N THR A 488 -13.75 -13.35 -15.76
CA THR A 488 -13.85 -14.31 -16.88
C THR A 488 -14.26 -15.69 -16.38
N ASP A 489 -13.53 -16.21 -15.39
CA ASP A 489 -13.80 -17.48 -14.74
C ASP A 489 -13.54 -17.38 -13.23
N GLU A 490 -14.45 -17.89 -12.43
CA GLU A 490 -14.30 -17.87 -10.98
C GLU A 490 -13.34 -19.00 -10.54
N PRO A 491 -12.21 -18.67 -9.87
CA PRO A 491 -11.24 -19.66 -9.42
C PRO A 491 -11.84 -20.61 -8.40
N ALA A 492 -11.47 -21.88 -8.44
CA ALA A 492 -11.88 -22.87 -7.45
C ALA A 492 -11.20 -22.57 -6.09
N GLN A 493 -11.96 -22.06 -5.11
CA GLN A 493 -11.49 -21.76 -3.75
C GLN A 493 -11.64 -22.96 -2.82
N LYS A 494 -11.23 -24.15 -3.25
CA LYS A 494 -11.32 -25.33 -2.39
C LYS A 494 -10.14 -25.36 -1.43
N TRP A 495 -10.40 -25.04 -0.16
CA TRP A 495 -9.52 -25.41 0.94
C TRP A 495 -9.55 -26.95 1.07
N ARG A 496 -8.40 -27.61 0.89
CA ARG A 496 -8.27 -29.02 1.23
C ARG A 496 -7.94 -29.12 2.71
N GLU A 497 -8.90 -29.53 3.52
CA GLU A 497 -8.63 -29.95 4.89
C GLU A 497 -7.71 -31.16 4.82
N GLY A 498 -6.56 -31.06 5.46
CA GLY A 498 -5.68 -32.17 5.76
C GLY A 498 -4.73 -32.61 4.64
N ARG A 499 -3.52 -32.15 4.71
CA ARG A 499 -2.31 -32.97 4.60
C ARG A 499 -1.30 -32.57 5.66
#